data_80b74b8f11a7ff997f5fba77cb3acd58
#
_entry.id   80b74b8f11a7ff997f5fba77cb3acd58
#
_cell.length_a   1.000
_cell.length_b   1.000
_cell.length_c   1.000
_cell.angle_alpha   90.00
_cell.angle_beta   90.00
_cell.angle_gamma   90.00
#
_symmetry.space_group_name_H-M   'P 1'
#
loop_
_entity.id
_entity.type
_entity.pdbx_description
1 polymer ?
#
loop_
_entity_poly.entity_id
_entity_poly.type
_entity_poly.pdbx_seq_one_letter_code
_entity_poly.pdbx_strand_id
1 'polypeptide(L)'
;MPQTAQPPSATPQPKVAPQTGDVWPRLFAAWFVSLAATLGALFIGEVMGQTPCLLCWYQRILMFPLAVILAIASFRSDAAIRPYVLALAAMGWLIAAYHGLLYAGLIPAEIEPCGAGPSCSGGGMTVFGAVPIPYLSVASFTAILLLLLPSWRSSR
;
A
#
# COMPACT_ATOMS: atom_id res chain seq x y z
N MET A 1 -12.75 -46.91 49.51
CA MET A 1 -13.30 -46.58 48.16
C MET A 1 -12.55 -45.35 47.67
N PRO A 2 -11.69 -45.46 46.65
CA PRO A 2 -10.95 -44.31 46.14
C PRO A 2 -11.88 -43.53 45.19
N GLN A 3 -12.00 -42.22 45.43
CA GLN A 3 -12.66 -41.28 44.54
C GLN A 3 -11.79 -41.06 43.29
N THR A 4 -12.33 -41.44 42.14
CA THR A 4 -11.73 -41.14 40.84
C THR A 4 -11.89 -39.63 40.58
N ALA A 5 -10.75 -38.92 40.57
CA ALA A 5 -10.71 -37.52 40.19
C ALA A 5 -11.12 -37.33 38.73
N GLN A 6 -12.20 -36.58 38.51
CA GLN A 6 -12.69 -36.20 37.19
C GLN A 6 -11.71 -35.20 36.54
N PRO A 7 -11.27 -35.42 35.30
CA PRO A 7 -10.42 -34.46 34.62
C PRO A 7 -11.15 -33.13 34.39
N PRO A 8 -10.44 -31.99 34.48
CA PRO A 8 -11.06 -30.68 34.27
C PRO A 8 -11.69 -30.60 32.90
N SER A 9 -12.96 -30.17 32.84
CA SER A 9 -13.70 -29.93 31.62
C SER A 9 -12.99 -28.93 30.75
N ALA A 10 -12.60 -29.36 29.55
CA ALA A 10 -11.98 -28.52 28.54
C ALA A 10 -12.93 -27.37 28.20
N THR A 11 -12.47 -26.14 28.47
CA THR A 11 -13.16 -24.91 28.07
C THR A 11 -13.33 -24.93 26.56
N PRO A 12 -14.54 -24.67 26.01
CA PRO A 12 -14.72 -24.58 24.57
C PRO A 12 -13.88 -23.43 24.02
N GLN A 13 -12.85 -23.75 23.26
CA GLN A 13 -12.12 -22.74 22.50
C GLN A 13 -13.07 -22.15 21.46
N PRO A 14 -13.18 -20.80 21.38
CA PRO A 14 -13.96 -20.18 20.32
C PRO A 14 -13.37 -20.64 18.98
N LYS A 15 -14.17 -21.37 18.20
CA LYS A 15 -13.86 -21.73 16.82
C LYS A 15 -13.80 -20.42 16.03
N VAL A 16 -12.60 -19.87 15.85
CA VAL A 16 -12.35 -18.85 14.83
C VAL A 16 -12.55 -19.57 13.50
N ALA A 17 -13.72 -19.35 12.91
CA ALA A 17 -14.02 -19.87 11.57
C ALA A 17 -12.98 -19.30 10.59
N PRO A 18 -12.34 -20.14 9.77
CA PRO A 18 -11.40 -19.68 8.77
C PRO A 18 -12.17 -18.94 7.67
N GLN A 19 -12.12 -17.62 7.72
CA GLN A 19 -12.56 -16.74 6.60
C GLN A 19 -11.48 -16.70 5.53
N THR A 20 -11.04 -17.85 5.05
CA THR A 20 -9.87 -17.99 4.18
C THR A 20 -10.18 -17.81 2.69
N GLY A 21 -11.46 -17.83 2.28
CA GLY A 21 -11.81 -17.82 0.85
C GLY A 21 -11.50 -16.51 0.12
N ASP A 22 -11.70 -15.35 0.77
CA ASP A 22 -11.61 -14.04 0.10
C ASP A 22 -10.36 -13.23 0.46
N VAL A 23 -9.59 -13.67 1.44
CA VAL A 23 -8.43 -12.90 1.94
C VAL A 23 -7.23 -13.04 1.02
N TRP A 24 -6.94 -14.26 0.57
CA TRP A 24 -5.77 -14.55 -0.26
C TRP A 24 -5.80 -13.79 -1.61
N PRO A 25 -6.88 -13.82 -2.41
CA PRO A 25 -6.88 -13.13 -3.69
C PRO A 25 -6.73 -11.61 -3.53
N ARG A 26 -7.23 -11.03 -2.44
CA ARG A 26 -7.07 -9.61 -2.15
C ARG A 26 -5.65 -9.24 -1.77
N LEU A 27 -4.99 -10.05 -0.93
CA LEU A 27 -3.58 -9.88 -0.59
C LEU A 27 -2.70 -10.01 -1.83
N PHE A 28 -2.98 -11.01 -2.66
CA PHE A 28 -2.26 -11.24 -3.90
C PHE A 28 -2.45 -10.09 -4.90
N ALA A 29 -3.67 -9.60 -5.07
CA ALA A 29 -3.96 -8.44 -5.92
C ALA A 29 -3.27 -7.17 -5.41
N ALA A 30 -3.29 -6.91 -4.10
CA ALA A 30 -2.60 -5.79 -3.49
C ALA A 30 -1.06 -5.89 -3.66
N TRP A 31 -0.52 -7.09 -3.50
CA TRP A 31 0.89 -7.38 -3.80
C TRP A 31 1.22 -7.08 -5.25
N PHE A 32 0.42 -7.56 -6.19
CA PHE A 32 0.66 -7.35 -7.62
C PHE A 32 0.65 -5.86 -7.98
N VAL A 33 -0.28 -5.08 -7.43
CA VAL A 33 -0.33 -3.62 -7.62
C VAL A 33 0.93 -2.96 -7.06
N SER A 34 1.35 -3.31 -5.84
CA SER A 34 2.55 -2.73 -5.22
C SER A 34 3.83 -3.12 -5.95
N LEU A 35 3.92 -4.35 -6.45
CA LEU A 35 5.05 -4.81 -7.26
C LEU A 35 5.11 -4.05 -8.59
N ALA A 36 3.99 -3.93 -9.30
CA ALA A 36 3.92 -3.19 -10.56
C ALA A 36 4.31 -1.71 -10.37
N ALA A 37 3.81 -1.07 -9.30
CA ALA A 37 4.18 0.31 -8.97
C ALA A 37 5.67 0.45 -8.63
N THR A 38 6.24 -0.51 -7.89
CA THR A 38 7.67 -0.54 -7.55
C THR A 38 8.54 -0.69 -8.79
N LEU A 39 8.23 -1.68 -9.65
CA LEU A 39 8.96 -1.91 -10.89
C LEU A 39 8.82 -0.73 -11.86
N GLY A 40 7.62 -0.16 -11.95
CA GLY A 40 7.37 1.05 -12.74
C GLY A 40 8.20 2.24 -12.27
N ALA A 41 8.28 2.46 -10.94
CA ALA A 41 9.08 3.53 -10.36
C ALA A 41 10.59 3.34 -10.64
N LEU A 42 11.08 2.10 -10.55
CA LEU A 42 12.47 1.77 -10.90
C LEU A 42 12.72 1.95 -12.39
N PHE A 43 11.83 1.50 -13.25
CA PHE A 43 11.95 1.68 -14.69
C PHE A 43 12.03 3.16 -15.09
N ILE A 44 11.16 4.00 -14.52
CA ILE A 44 11.14 5.45 -14.77
C ILE A 44 12.47 6.10 -14.32
N GLY A 45 12.97 5.70 -13.15
CA GLY A 45 14.20 6.26 -12.59
C GLY A 45 15.46 5.78 -13.31
N GLU A 46 15.61 4.47 -13.46
CA GLU A 46 16.86 3.84 -13.90
C GLU A 46 16.95 3.71 -15.44
N VAL A 47 15.83 3.41 -16.12
CA VAL A 47 15.82 3.17 -17.54
C VAL A 47 15.50 4.45 -18.32
N MET A 48 14.50 5.21 -17.88
CA MET A 48 14.14 6.48 -18.51
C MET A 48 15.00 7.65 -18.03
N GLY A 49 15.81 7.47 -16.98
CA GLY A 49 16.73 8.48 -16.45
C GLY A 49 16.03 9.68 -15.79
N GLN A 50 14.77 9.55 -15.41
CA GLN A 50 14.05 10.63 -14.73
C GLN A 50 14.42 10.68 -13.25
N THR A 51 15.06 11.75 -12.83
CA THR A 51 15.43 11.99 -11.43
C THR A 51 14.17 12.19 -10.58
N PRO A 52 13.92 11.33 -9.58
CA PRO A 52 12.74 11.47 -8.73
C PRO A 52 12.86 12.71 -7.83
N CYS A 53 11.77 13.47 -7.72
CA CYS A 53 11.65 14.57 -6.77
C CYS A 53 11.56 14.03 -5.32
N LEU A 54 11.65 14.92 -4.33
CA LEU A 54 11.61 14.53 -2.91
C LEU A 54 10.33 13.78 -2.54
N LEU A 55 9.16 14.23 -2.99
CA LEU A 55 7.88 13.56 -2.75
C LEU A 55 7.82 12.17 -3.41
N CYS A 56 8.42 12.01 -4.60
CA CYS A 56 8.57 10.71 -5.25
C CYS A 56 9.41 9.75 -4.41
N TRP A 57 10.48 10.25 -3.77
CA TRP A 57 11.31 9.45 -2.87
C TRP A 57 10.53 8.96 -1.64
N TYR A 58 9.75 9.83 -0.98
CA TYR A 58 8.91 9.42 0.15
C TYR A 58 7.88 8.36 -0.24
N GLN A 59 7.28 8.47 -1.41
CA GLN A 59 6.36 7.45 -1.92
C GLN A 59 7.06 6.12 -2.17
N ARG A 60 8.29 6.12 -2.71
CA ARG A 60 9.12 4.91 -2.90
C ARG A 60 9.48 4.26 -1.57
N ILE A 61 9.89 5.04 -0.56
CA ILE A 61 10.22 4.55 0.79
C ILE A 61 9.05 3.78 1.41
N LEU A 62 7.81 4.15 1.10
CA LEU A 62 6.62 3.46 1.59
C LEU A 62 6.18 2.31 0.68
N MET A 63 6.25 2.48 -0.64
CA MET A 63 5.79 1.48 -1.61
C MET A 63 6.71 0.25 -1.68
N PHE A 64 8.02 0.42 -1.59
CA PHE A 64 8.98 -0.69 -1.71
C PHE A 64 8.85 -1.71 -0.56
N PRO A 65 8.83 -1.28 0.73
CA PRO A 65 8.54 -2.21 1.82
C PRO A 65 7.16 -2.84 1.71
N LEU A 66 6.14 -2.09 1.25
CA LEU A 66 4.80 -2.62 1.01
C LEU A 66 4.82 -3.81 0.03
N ALA A 67 5.56 -3.71 -1.08
CA ALA A 67 5.69 -4.80 -2.05
C ALA A 67 6.30 -6.06 -1.41
N VAL A 68 7.33 -5.91 -0.57
CA VAL A 68 7.98 -7.03 0.12
C VAL A 68 7.06 -7.64 1.18
N ILE A 69 6.45 -6.81 2.01
CA ILE A 69 5.57 -7.25 3.10
C ILE A 69 4.34 -7.97 2.53
N LEU A 70 3.72 -7.42 1.49
CA LEU A 70 2.57 -8.03 0.82
C LEU A 70 2.94 -9.32 0.09
N ALA A 71 4.16 -9.45 -0.46
CA ALA A 71 4.67 -10.71 -1.00
C ALA A 71 4.67 -11.79 0.08
N ILE A 72 5.33 -11.52 1.21
CA ILE A 72 5.43 -12.47 2.33
C ILE A 72 4.04 -12.84 2.84
N ALA A 73 3.16 -11.85 3.04
CA ALA A 73 1.79 -12.06 3.50
C ALA A 73 0.97 -12.93 2.53
N SER A 74 1.11 -12.71 1.22
CA SER A 74 0.41 -13.48 0.18
C SER A 74 0.86 -14.92 0.15
N PHE A 75 2.17 -15.19 0.22
CA PHE A 75 2.70 -16.56 0.22
C PHE A 75 2.40 -17.31 1.52
N ARG A 76 2.27 -16.60 2.65
CA ARG A 76 1.93 -17.20 3.95
C ARG A 76 0.43 -17.20 4.25
N SER A 77 -0.39 -16.56 3.40
CA SER A 77 -1.82 -16.33 3.62
C SER A 77 -2.10 -15.67 4.99
N ASP A 78 -1.21 -14.77 5.41
CA ASP A 78 -1.24 -14.14 6.72
C ASP A 78 -2.07 -12.83 6.68
N ALA A 79 -3.31 -12.91 7.17
CA ALA A 79 -4.20 -11.78 7.26
C ALA A 79 -3.87 -10.82 8.44
N ALA A 80 -3.08 -11.25 9.42
CA ALA A 80 -2.77 -10.44 10.60
C ALA A 80 -1.91 -9.21 10.28
N ILE A 81 -1.20 -9.23 9.14
CA ILE A 81 -0.38 -8.12 8.66
C ILE A 81 -1.20 -6.91 8.19
N ARG A 82 -2.51 -7.07 7.92
CA ARG A 82 -3.38 -6.05 7.31
C ARG A 82 -3.31 -4.68 7.98
N PRO A 83 -3.39 -4.53 9.32
CA PRO A 83 -3.37 -3.20 9.95
C PRO A 83 -2.06 -2.45 9.68
N TYR A 84 -0.93 -3.14 9.64
CA TYR A 84 0.37 -2.53 9.37
C TYR A 84 0.48 -2.07 7.92
N VAL A 85 0.04 -2.90 6.99
CA VAL A 85 0.02 -2.58 5.56
C VAL A 85 -0.95 -1.43 5.26
N LEU A 86 -2.12 -1.39 5.92
CA LEU A 86 -3.06 -0.29 5.79
C LEU A 86 -2.48 1.03 6.32
N ALA A 87 -1.77 1.02 7.44
CA ALA A 87 -1.12 2.21 7.97
C ALA A 87 -0.06 2.75 7.00
N LEU A 88 0.82 1.88 6.46
CA LEU A 88 1.82 2.27 5.47
C LEU A 88 1.19 2.79 4.18
N ALA A 89 0.16 2.10 3.69
CA ALA A 89 -0.54 2.51 2.47
C ALA A 89 -1.28 3.84 2.65
N ALA A 90 -1.88 4.08 3.83
CA ALA A 90 -2.55 5.35 4.14
C ALA A 90 -1.55 6.52 4.20
N MET A 91 -0.38 6.33 4.83
CA MET A 91 0.68 7.34 4.82
C MET A 91 1.16 7.63 3.40
N GLY A 92 1.38 6.58 2.59
CA GLY A 92 1.76 6.72 1.19
C GLY A 92 0.70 7.43 0.36
N TRP A 93 -0.57 7.15 0.63
CA TRP A 93 -1.70 7.81 -0.02
C TRP A 93 -1.77 9.30 0.31
N LEU A 94 -1.56 9.70 1.58
CA LEU A 94 -1.54 11.11 1.98
C LEU A 94 -0.44 11.89 1.26
N ILE A 95 0.78 11.32 1.18
CA ILE A 95 1.89 11.93 0.45
C ILE A 95 1.59 12.01 -1.05
N ALA A 96 1.00 10.95 -1.63
CA ALA A 96 0.65 10.93 -3.03
C ALA A 96 -0.47 11.91 -3.36
N ALA A 97 -1.49 12.04 -2.50
CA ALA A 97 -2.57 13.02 -2.64
C ALA A 97 -2.03 14.45 -2.58
N TYR A 98 -1.17 14.76 -1.60
CA TYR A 98 -0.50 16.06 -1.51
C TYR A 98 0.28 16.36 -2.80
N HIS A 99 1.06 15.39 -3.30
CA HIS A 99 1.83 15.52 -4.53
C HIS A 99 0.92 15.74 -5.76
N GLY A 100 -0.21 15.02 -5.83
CA GLY A 100 -1.19 15.20 -6.90
C GLY A 100 -1.85 16.59 -6.88
N LEU A 101 -2.17 17.12 -5.70
CA LEU A 101 -2.72 18.47 -5.54
C LEU A 101 -1.71 19.56 -5.91
N LEU A 102 -0.44 19.36 -5.55
CA LEU A 102 0.65 20.26 -5.91
C LEU A 102 0.84 20.28 -7.43
N TYR A 103 0.86 19.10 -8.07
CA TYR A 103 0.96 18.96 -9.52
C TYR A 103 -0.25 19.57 -10.26
N ALA A 104 -1.43 19.49 -9.68
CA ALA A 104 -2.64 20.13 -10.22
C ALA A 104 -2.68 21.66 -10.07
N GLY A 105 -1.67 22.26 -9.39
CA GLY A 105 -1.62 23.70 -9.13
C GLY A 105 -2.64 24.20 -8.09
N LEU A 106 -3.26 23.28 -7.33
CA LEU A 106 -4.20 23.62 -6.25
C LEU A 106 -3.49 24.07 -4.97
N ILE A 107 -2.22 23.69 -4.83
CA ILE A 107 -1.33 24.13 -3.76
C ILE A 107 -0.27 25.07 -4.36
N PRO A 108 -0.05 26.26 -3.78
CA PRO A 108 0.98 27.18 -4.26
C PRO A 108 2.37 26.55 -4.20
N ALA A 109 3.17 26.72 -5.26
CA ALA A 109 4.53 26.19 -5.35
C ALA A 109 5.49 26.70 -4.27
N GLU A 110 5.15 27.80 -3.60
CA GLU A 110 5.90 28.38 -2.48
C GLU A 110 5.94 27.45 -1.25
N ILE A 111 5.00 26.49 -1.15
CA ILE A 111 4.91 25.49 -0.08
C ILE A 111 5.55 24.15 -0.52
N GLU A 112 6.24 24.15 -1.65
CA GLU A 112 6.88 22.94 -2.19
C GLU A 112 8.07 22.51 -1.31
N PRO A 113 8.06 21.31 -0.71
CA PRO A 113 9.13 20.85 0.17
C PRO A 113 10.38 20.38 -0.58
N CYS A 114 10.45 20.62 -1.90
CA CYS A 114 11.41 19.97 -2.78
C CYS A 114 12.81 20.61 -2.84
N GLY A 115 13.12 21.62 -2.04
CA GLY A 115 14.48 22.17 -1.85
C GLY A 115 15.25 22.40 -3.18
N ALA A 116 16.53 22.03 -3.20
CA ALA A 116 17.42 22.19 -4.36
C ALA A 116 17.30 21.06 -5.43
N GLY A 117 16.35 20.13 -5.27
CA GLY A 117 16.12 19.01 -6.20
C GLY A 117 15.17 19.35 -7.35
N PRO A 118 14.82 18.33 -8.17
CA PRO A 118 13.80 18.50 -9.21
C PRO A 118 12.47 18.96 -8.62
N SER A 119 11.80 19.92 -9.27
CA SER A 119 10.50 20.43 -8.83
C SER A 119 9.45 19.31 -8.76
N CYS A 120 8.63 19.33 -7.72
CA CYS A 120 7.52 18.40 -7.55
C CYS A 120 6.26 18.84 -8.33
N SER A 121 6.23 20.07 -8.82
CA SER A 121 5.13 20.65 -9.62
C SER A 121 5.45 20.73 -11.11
N GLY A 122 6.66 20.35 -11.51
CA GLY A 122 7.16 20.50 -12.89
C GLY A 122 6.44 19.62 -13.91
N GLY A 123 6.11 20.19 -15.08
CA GLY A 123 5.42 19.50 -16.19
C GLY A 123 6.18 18.35 -16.85
N GLY A 124 7.43 18.06 -16.41
CA GLY A 124 8.25 16.95 -16.91
C GLY A 124 8.00 15.61 -16.23
N MET A 125 7.13 15.55 -15.20
CA MET A 125 6.84 14.32 -14.46
C MET A 125 5.71 13.50 -15.10
N THR A 126 5.93 13.10 -16.36
CA THR A 126 4.98 12.27 -17.11
C THR A 126 5.66 11.02 -17.64
N VAL A 127 4.92 9.92 -17.66
CA VAL A 127 5.36 8.68 -18.32
C VAL A 127 4.97 8.80 -19.79
N PHE A 128 5.96 8.67 -20.68
CA PHE A 128 5.79 8.81 -22.15
C PHE A 128 5.06 10.09 -22.58
N GLY A 129 5.21 11.18 -21.83
CA GLY A 129 4.58 12.46 -22.14
C GLY A 129 3.06 12.53 -21.96
N ALA A 130 2.40 11.46 -21.50
CA ALA A 130 0.94 11.36 -21.45
C ALA A 130 0.37 11.25 -20.03
N VAL A 131 0.98 10.42 -19.16
CA VAL A 131 0.40 10.10 -17.85
C VAL A 131 1.21 10.73 -16.72
N PRO A 132 0.62 11.63 -15.92
CA PRO A 132 1.31 12.23 -14.78
C PRO A 132 1.63 11.19 -13.69
N ILE A 133 2.90 11.11 -13.29
CA ILE A 133 3.41 10.18 -12.27
C ILE A 133 2.67 10.34 -10.93
N PRO A 134 2.38 11.57 -10.42
CA PRO A 134 1.65 11.73 -9.17
C PRO A 134 0.29 11.04 -9.15
N TYR A 135 -0.45 11.06 -10.25
CA TYR A 135 -1.77 10.41 -10.31
C TYR A 135 -1.68 8.89 -10.35
N LEU A 136 -0.62 8.32 -10.96
CA LEU A 136 -0.36 6.88 -10.90
C LEU A 136 -0.08 6.43 -9.47
N SER A 137 0.65 7.24 -8.70
CA SER A 137 0.93 6.95 -7.29
C SER A 137 -0.35 6.98 -6.46
N VAL A 138 -1.19 8.02 -6.62
CA VAL A 138 -2.51 8.09 -5.93
C VAL A 138 -3.36 6.87 -6.28
N ALA A 139 -3.44 6.50 -7.56
CA ALA A 139 -4.22 5.35 -8.01
C ALA A 139 -3.71 4.04 -7.40
N SER A 140 -2.39 3.84 -7.36
CA SER A 140 -1.77 2.63 -6.80
C SER A 140 -2.05 2.48 -5.31
N PHE A 141 -1.82 3.52 -4.50
CA PHE A 141 -2.13 3.49 -3.06
C PHE A 141 -3.62 3.33 -2.80
N THR A 142 -4.48 4.00 -3.59
CA THR A 142 -5.95 3.84 -3.49
C THR A 142 -6.37 2.41 -3.77
N ALA A 143 -5.84 1.78 -4.83
CA ALA A 143 -6.14 0.39 -5.16
C ALA A 143 -5.73 -0.55 -4.02
N ILE A 144 -4.54 -0.37 -3.44
CA ILE A 144 -4.08 -1.17 -2.30
C ILE A 144 -5.00 -1.01 -1.10
N LEU A 145 -5.39 0.24 -0.76
CA LEU A 145 -6.30 0.51 0.36
C LEU A 145 -7.66 -0.14 0.13
N LEU A 146 -8.26 0.01 -1.06
CA LEU A 146 -9.56 -0.59 -1.38
C LEU A 146 -9.53 -2.12 -1.35
N LEU A 147 -8.45 -2.75 -1.79
CA LEU A 147 -8.30 -4.21 -1.77
C LEU A 147 -8.16 -4.74 -0.34
N LEU A 148 -7.54 -3.99 0.56
CA LEU A 148 -7.26 -4.41 1.92
C LEU A 148 -8.30 -3.94 2.95
N LEU A 149 -9.10 -2.93 2.63
CA LEU A 149 -10.21 -2.55 3.50
C LEU A 149 -11.20 -3.73 3.64
N PRO A 150 -11.67 -4.01 4.88
CA PRO A 150 -12.70 -5.02 5.07
C PRO A 150 -13.95 -4.61 4.28
N SER A 151 -14.44 -5.48 3.41
CA SER A 151 -15.71 -5.21 2.75
C SER A 151 -16.79 -5.16 3.86
N TRP A 152 -17.44 -4.02 4.01
CA TRP A 152 -18.57 -3.80 4.94
C TRP A 152 -19.72 -4.82 4.73
N ARG A 153 -19.66 -5.63 3.68
CA ARG A 153 -20.71 -6.61 3.33
C ARG A 153 -20.70 -7.92 4.15
N SER A 154 -19.74 -8.15 5.03
CA SER A 154 -19.70 -9.39 5.83
C SER A 154 -20.40 -9.29 7.19
N SER A 155 -21.21 -8.25 7.43
CA SER A 155 -21.94 -8.05 8.69
C SER A 155 -23.47 -7.99 8.51
N ARG A 156 -24.02 -8.81 7.63
CA ARG A 156 -25.48 -9.06 7.66
C ARG A 156 -25.77 -10.55 7.48
#